data_e128d5a6238b83867da631bdc2a51910
#
_entry.id   e128d5a6238b83867da631bdc2a51910
#
_cell.length_a   1.000
_cell.length_b   1.000
_cell.length_c   1.000
_cell.angle_alpha   90.00
_cell.angle_beta   90.00
_cell.angle_gamma   90.00
#
_symmetry.space_group_name_H-M   'P 1'
#
loop_
_entity.id
_entity.type
_entity.pdbx_description
1 polymer ?
#
loop_
_entity_poly.entity_id
_entity_poly.type
_entity_poly.pdbx_seq_one_letter_code
_entity_poly.pdbx_strand_id
1 'polypeptide(L)'
;MDKILGKVPMGEKIGYSLGDAAANLVFQMMMIYQLKFYTDVFGLEGAIAGTVLLIARIVDAFVDPAAGILSDKTQTKWGKFRPWVIWTALPFMVFYVLAFYNPGIENKALVAVYAGISYVLLMSLYSFNNTPYSSLGGVMTGDMKERTSITSIRFVAATVAQFVVQGLTLPLVHKFGRGSGADDAQGWLSTITIFAVVGFVFLVVAGFSAKERIALSLIHISEPTRQE
;
A
#
# COMPACT_ATOMS: atom_id res chain seq x y z
N MET A 1 -12.88 11.24 -29.05
CA MET A 1 -13.93 10.63 -28.20
C MET A 1 -13.68 9.13 -28.04
N ASP A 2 -13.30 8.40 -29.07
CA ASP A 2 -13.10 6.94 -29.03
C ASP A 2 -11.98 6.44 -28.09
N LYS A 3 -10.94 7.23 -27.83
CA LYS A 3 -9.87 6.86 -26.89
C LYS A 3 -10.28 6.89 -25.41
N ILE A 4 -11.31 7.64 -25.06
CA ILE A 4 -11.78 7.82 -23.69
C ILE A 4 -12.80 6.72 -23.31
N LEU A 5 -13.56 6.23 -24.30
CA LEU A 5 -14.58 5.19 -24.14
C LEU A 5 -14.13 3.81 -24.60
N GLY A 6 -12.86 3.66 -25.00
CA GLY A 6 -12.29 2.41 -25.48
C GLY A 6 -12.17 1.33 -24.40
N LYS A 7 -12.32 0.06 -24.81
CA LYS A 7 -12.07 -1.11 -23.94
C LYS A 7 -10.63 -1.10 -23.45
N VAL A 8 -10.46 -1.35 -22.14
CA VAL A 8 -9.15 -1.53 -21.53
C VAL A 8 -8.70 -2.97 -21.76
N PRO A 9 -7.50 -3.21 -22.31
CA PRO A 9 -7.00 -4.57 -22.51
C PRO A 9 -6.93 -5.35 -21.19
N MET A 10 -7.24 -6.64 -21.23
CA MET A 10 -7.25 -7.50 -20.04
C MET A 10 -5.89 -7.51 -19.33
N GLY A 11 -4.78 -7.53 -20.07
CA GLY A 11 -3.43 -7.46 -19.51
C GLY A 11 -3.17 -6.19 -18.71
N GLU A 12 -3.73 -5.04 -19.13
CA GLU A 12 -3.64 -3.79 -18.41
C GLU A 12 -4.49 -3.82 -17.12
N LYS A 13 -5.70 -4.40 -17.18
CA LYS A 13 -6.56 -4.58 -15.99
C LYS A 13 -5.89 -5.45 -14.94
N ILE A 14 -5.33 -6.59 -15.35
CA ILE A 14 -4.61 -7.51 -14.46
C ILE A 14 -3.36 -6.83 -13.91
N GLY A 15 -2.53 -6.23 -14.78
CA GLY A 15 -1.33 -5.55 -14.36
C GLY A 15 -1.60 -4.44 -13.35
N TYR A 16 -2.62 -3.61 -13.59
CA TYR A 16 -3.05 -2.58 -12.64
C TYR A 16 -3.52 -3.21 -11.32
N SER A 17 -4.32 -4.28 -11.34
CA SER A 17 -4.85 -4.94 -10.16
C SER A 17 -3.78 -5.58 -9.25
N LEU A 18 -2.57 -5.83 -9.76
CA LEU A 18 -1.44 -6.27 -8.93
C LEU A 18 -1.03 -5.21 -7.89
N GLY A 19 -1.33 -3.93 -8.13
CA GLY A 19 -1.12 -2.89 -7.14
C GLY A 19 -1.98 -3.07 -5.89
N ASP A 20 -3.24 -3.51 -6.04
CA ASP A 20 -4.08 -3.88 -4.89
C ASP A 20 -3.56 -5.13 -4.16
N ALA A 21 -3.06 -6.10 -4.91
CA ALA A 21 -2.42 -7.26 -4.28
C ALA A 21 -1.20 -6.83 -3.44
N ALA A 22 -0.32 -5.98 -3.98
CA ALA A 22 0.82 -5.44 -3.25
C ALA A 22 0.41 -4.65 -2.01
N ALA A 23 -0.54 -3.73 -2.16
CA ALA A 23 -1.06 -2.93 -1.04
C ALA A 23 -1.66 -3.83 0.06
N ASN A 24 -2.38 -4.90 -0.31
CA ASN A 24 -2.95 -5.84 0.63
C ASN A 24 -1.93 -6.77 1.28
N LEU A 25 -0.83 -7.14 0.62
CA LEU A 25 0.28 -7.85 1.27
C LEU A 25 0.79 -7.07 2.49
N VAL A 26 0.92 -5.74 2.37
CA VAL A 26 1.37 -4.89 3.47
C VAL A 26 0.24 -4.62 4.46
N PHE A 27 -0.93 -4.19 3.98
CA PHE A 27 -2.06 -3.79 4.83
C PHE A 27 -2.52 -4.92 5.75
N GLN A 28 -2.67 -6.13 5.23
CA GLN A 28 -3.08 -7.29 6.04
C GLN A 28 -2.04 -7.67 7.09
N MET A 29 -0.75 -7.53 6.77
CA MET A 29 0.31 -7.75 7.75
C MET A 29 0.24 -6.73 8.90
N MET A 30 0.04 -5.45 8.57
CA MET A 30 -0.12 -4.40 9.58
C MET A 30 -1.35 -4.64 10.45
N MET A 31 -2.48 -5.01 9.85
CA MET A 31 -3.73 -5.20 10.58
C MET A 31 -3.75 -6.43 11.49
N ILE A 32 -3.15 -7.53 11.06
CA ILE A 32 -3.26 -8.83 11.76
C ILE A 32 -2.06 -9.07 12.66
N TYR A 33 -0.85 -8.74 12.20
CA TYR A 33 0.38 -9.20 12.83
C TYR A 33 1.22 -8.11 13.47
N GLN A 34 0.96 -6.81 13.22
CA GLN A 34 1.81 -5.74 13.74
C GLN A 34 1.81 -5.69 15.27
N LEU A 35 0.64 -5.75 15.89
CA LEU A 35 0.52 -5.76 17.35
C LEU A 35 1.23 -6.99 17.95
N LYS A 36 0.98 -8.17 17.38
CA LYS A 36 1.63 -9.42 17.79
C LYS A 36 3.15 -9.31 17.67
N PHE A 37 3.66 -8.77 16.57
CA PHE A 37 5.10 -8.58 16.37
C PHE A 37 5.70 -7.65 17.44
N TYR A 38 5.01 -6.57 17.80
CA TYR A 38 5.47 -5.63 18.84
C TYR A 38 5.47 -6.23 20.24
N THR A 39 4.46 -7.05 20.58
CA THR A 39 4.42 -7.71 21.89
C THR A 39 5.39 -8.87 21.98
N ASP A 40 5.41 -9.75 21.00
CA ASP A 40 6.09 -11.04 21.09
C ASP A 40 7.56 -10.95 20.66
N VAL A 41 7.89 -10.12 19.66
CA VAL A 41 9.28 -9.99 19.14
C VAL A 41 10.00 -8.81 19.77
N PHE A 42 9.37 -7.64 19.88
CA PHE A 42 9.96 -6.47 20.53
C PHE A 42 9.84 -6.55 22.07
N GLY A 43 8.92 -7.39 22.58
CA GLY A 43 8.64 -7.52 24.01
C GLY A 43 8.12 -6.22 24.62
N LEU A 44 7.33 -5.45 23.87
CA LEU A 44 6.64 -4.26 24.37
C LEU A 44 5.36 -4.67 25.10
N GLU A 45 5.02 -3.95 26.15
CA GLU A 45 3.71 -4.09 26.78
C GLU A 45 2.59 -3.75 25.79
N GLY A 46 1.48 -4.51 25.83
CA GLY A 46 0.36 -4.32 24.90
C GLY A 46 -0.21 -2.90 24.90
N ALA A 47 -0.21 -2.21 26.04
CA ALA A 47 -0.63 -0.82 26.14
C ALA A 47 0.30 0.14 25.37
N ILE A 48 1.61 -0.07 25.45
CA ILE A 48 2.61 0.72 24.71
C ILE A 48 2.50 0.43 23.23
N ALA A 49 2.45 -0.84 22.83
CA ALA A 49 2.29 -1.25 21.44
C ALA A 49 0.98 -0.69 20.83
N GLY A 50 -0.14 -0.78 21.54
CA GLY A 50 -1.42 -0.20 21.15
C GLY A 50 -1.36 1.33 20.99
N THR A 51 -0.66 2.02 21.90
CA THR A 51 -0.47 3.48 21.80
C THR A 51 0.34 3.87 20.57
N VAL A 52 1.41 3.13 20.23
CA VAL A 52 2.19 3.33 19.01
C VAL A 52 1.30 3.23 17.77
N LEU A 53 0.47 2.19 17.69
CA LEU A 53 -0.45 2.00 16.58
C LEU A 53 -1.52 3.10 16.52
N LEU A 54 -2.02 3.56 17.65
CA LEU A 54 -3.00 4.66 17.72
C LEU A 54 -2.40 5.98 17.21
N ILE A 55 -1.19 6.34 17.68
CA ILE A 55 -0.50 7.56 17.23
C ILE A 55 -0.32 7.54 15.71
N ALA A 56 0.11 6.39 15.15
CA ALA A 56 0.27 6.26 13.71
C ALA A 56 -1.06 6.48 12.95
N ARG A 57 -2.19 6.01 13.48
CA ARG A 57 -3.52 6.25 12.88
C ARG A 57 -3.92 7.73 12.92
N ILE A 58 -3.57 8.43 13.99
CA ILE A 58 -3.82 9.87 14.08
C ILE A 58 -2.99 10.62 13.03
N VAL A 59 -1.71 10.27 12.88
CA VAL A 59 -0.84 10.88 11.85
C VAL A 59 -1.38 10.59 10.45
N ASP A 60 -1.82 9.36 10.18
CA ASP A 60 -2.37 8.91 8.89
C ASP A 60 -3.58 9.76 8.45
N ALA A 61 -4.44 10.14 9.40
CA ALA A 61 -5.59 11.01 9.13
C ALA A 61 -5.21 12.38 8.54
N PHE A 62 -3.98 12.85 8.78
CA PHE A 62 -3.46 14.09 8.17
C PHE A 62 -2.65 13.81 6.90
N VAL A 63 -1.99 12.66 6.83
CA VAL A 63 -1.16 12.29 5.68
C VAL A 63 -2.01 11.93 4.47
N ASP A 64 -3.13 11.24 4.64
CA ASP A 64 -4.03 10.86 3.54
C ASP A 64 -4.50 12.06 2.69
N PRO A 65 -5.07 13.14 3.27
CA PRO A 65 -5.42 14.34 2.51
C PRO A 65 -4.21 15.01 1.85
N ALA A 66 -3.06 15.03 2.54
CA ALA A 66 -1.83 15.60 2.00
C ALA A 66 -1.35 14.83 0.76
N ALA A 67 -1.37 13.49 0.80
CA ALA A 67 -1.03 12.64 -0.33
C ALA A 67 -1.97 12.88 -1.53
N GLY A 68 -3.27 13.05 -1.27
CA GLY A 68 -4.26 13.41 -2.29
C GLY A 68 -3.94 14.75 -2.95
N ILE A 69 -3.76 15.81 -2.16
CA ILE A 69 -3.45 17.15 -2.67
C ILE A 69 -2.13 17.18 -3.47
N LEU A 70 -1.10 16.51 -2.97
CA LEU A 70 0.21 16.48 -3.64
C LEU A 70 0.14 15.70 -4.97
N SER A 71 -0.54 14.56 -4.99
CA SER A 71 -0.73 13.79 -6.21
C SER A 71 -1.57 14.55 -7.23
N ASP A 72 -2.58 15.31 -6.76
CA ASP A 72 -3.41 16.14 -7.61
C ASP A 72 -2.69 17.30 -8.26
N LYS A 73 -1.70 17.88 -7.62
CA LYS A 73 -0.86 18.97 -8.15
C LYS A 73 0.27 18.48 -9.06
N THR A 74 0.54 17.19 -9.07
CA THR A 74 1.65 16.63 -9.83
C THR A 74 1.30 16.56 -11.33
N GLN A 75 2.22 17.03 -12.16
CA GLN A 75 2.13 16.92 -13.62
C GLN A 75 3.49 16.48 -14.15
N THR A 76 3.53 15.28 -14.73
CA THR A 76 4.75 14.73 -15.33
C THR A 76 4.49 14.21 -16.74
N LYS A 77 5.58 13.92 -17.47
CA LYS A 77 5.51 13.29 -18.79
C LYS A 77 4.89 11.88 -18.76
N TRP A 78 4.86 11.24 -17.58
CA TRP A 78 4.32 9.88 -17.40
C TRP A 78 2.87 9.88 -16.90
N GLY A 79 2.30 11.05 -16.68
CA GLY A 79 0.98 11.26 -16.12
C GLY A 79 1.02 11.95 -14.76
N LYS A 80 -0.11 11.95 -14.07
CA LYS A 80 -0.33 12.60 -12.78
C LYS A 80 -0.10 11.64 -11.61
N PHE A 81 -0.67 10.44 -11.70
CA PHE A 81 -0.73 9.46 -10.60
C PHE A 81 0.32 8.34 -10.73
N ARG A 82 0.62 7.90 -11.97
CA ARG A 82 1.59 6.83 -12.23
C ARG A 82 2.97 7.03 -11.60
N PRO A 83 3.57 8.23 -11.66
CA PRO A 83 4.88 8.48 -11.06
C PRO A 83 4.89 8.20 -9.56
N TRP A 84 3.83 8.56 -8.85
CA TRP A 84 3.72 8.33 -7.42
C TRP A 84 3.76 6.84 -7.08
N VAL A 85 3.02 6.01 -7.80
CA VAL A 85 3.00 4.56 -7.59
C VAL A 85 4.39 3.96 -7.78
N ILE A 86 5.14 4.42 -8.79
CA ILE A 86 6.48 3.90 -9.09
C ILE A 86 7.53 4.45 -8.11
N TRP A 87 7.53 5.77 -7.84
CA TRP A 87 8.55 6.40 -6.99
C TRP A 87 8.44 5.99 -5.53
N THR A 88 7.22 5.81 -5.05
CA THR A 88 7.00 5.38 -3.66
C THR A 88 7.13 3.88 -3.46
N ALA A 89 7.15 3.06 -4.53
CA ALA A 89 7.21 1.61 -4.42
C ALA A 89 8.44 1.13 -3.62
N LEU A 90 9.63 1.64 -3.94
CA LEU A 90 10.85 1.22 -3.25
C LEU A 90 10.88 1.67 -1.78
N PRO A 91 10.73 2.97 -1.44
CA PRO A 91 10.73 3.39 -0.04
C PRO A 91 9.60 2.73 0.75
N PHE A 92 8.42 2.52 0.18
CA PHE A 92 7.32 1.83 0.83
C PHE A 92 7.70 0.40 1.24
N MET A 93 8.31 -0.39 0.34
CA MET A 93 8.73 -1.75 0.67
C MET A 93 9.92 -1.80 1.62
N VAL A 94 10.83 -0.82 1.57
CA VAL A 94 11.93 -0.70 2.54
C VAL A 94 11.38 -0.45 3.95
N PHE A 95 10.46 0.50 4.12
CA PHE A 95 9.87 0.76 5.43
C PHE A 95 8.93 -0.36 5.89
N TYR A 96 8.34 -1.12 4.97
CA TYR A 96 7.64 -2.35 5.32
C TYR A 96 8.57 -3.37 5.99
N VAL A 97 9.75 -3.60 5.44
CA VAL A 97 10.76 -4.48 6.07
C VAL A 97 11.24 -3.90 7.39
N LEU A 98 11.53 -2.59 7.47
CA LEU A 98 12.00 -1.94 8.69
C LEU A 98 10.98 -1.99 9.83
N ALA A 99 9.68 -1.90 9.55
CA ALA A 99 8.63 -1.99 10.57
C ALA A 99 8.54 -3.38 11.23
N PHE A 100 9.09 -4.41 10.59
CA PHE A 100 9.20 -5.78 11.10
C PHE A 100 10.64 -6.24 11.31
N TYR A 101 11.58 -5.31 11.37
CA TYR A 101 12.98 -5.59 11.68
C TYR A 101 13.23 -5.34 13.17
N ASN A 102 13.78 -6.33 13.86
CA ASN A 102 14.20 -6.17 15.25
C ASN A 102 15.65 -5.65 15.30
N PRO A 103 15.87 -4.39 15.75
CA PRO A 103 17.21 -3.81 15.80
C PRO A 103 18.08 -4.34 16.96
N GLY A 104 17.56 -5.24 17.81
CA GLY A 104 18.30 -5.78 18.96
C GLY A 104 18.56 -4.78 20.07
N ILE A 105 17.76 -3.73 20.19
CA ILE A 105 17.90 -2.70 21.24
C ILE A 105 17.33 -3.23 22.54
N GLU A 106 18.10 -3.21 23.62
CA GLU A 106 17.67 -3.69 24.93
C GLU A 106 16.69 -2.71 25.64
N ASN A 107 16.89 -1.42 25.40
CA ASN A 107 16.07 -0.38 26.03
C ASN A 107 14.66 -0.32 25.42
N LYS A 108 13.64 -0.72 26.20
CA LYS A 108 12.24 -0.78 25.77
C LYS A 108 11.68 0.56 25.29
N ALA A 109 12.10 1.68 25.87
CA ALA A 109 11.66 3.01 25.44
C ALA A 109 12.21 3.33 24.03
N LEU A 110 13.46 3.00 23.75
CA LEU A 110 14.05 3.19 22.41
C LEU A 110 13.43 2.25 21.37
N VAL A 111 13.11 1.01 21.76
CA VAL A 111 12.37 0.09 20.89
C VAL A 111 10.98 0.64 20.55
N ALA A 112 10.25 1.20 21.52
CA ALA A 112 8.95 1.81 21.28
C ALA A 112 9.04 3.03 20.34
N VAL A 113 10.07 3.87 20.50
CA VAL A 113 10.34 4.99 19.58
C VAL A 113 10.66 4.50 18.17
N TYR A 114 11.51 3.48 18.04
CA TYR A 114 11.81 2.86 16.75
C TYR A 114 10.55 2.29 16.08
N ALA A 115 9.74 1.53 16.84
CA ALA A 115 8.46 0.99 16.37
C ALA A 115 7.52 2.10 15.89
N GLY A 116 7.41 3.19 16.65
CA GLY A 116 6.60 4.35 16.29
C GLY A 116 7.05 5.01 15.01
N ILE A 117 8.32 5.34 14.90
CA ILE A 117 8.87 6.03 13.72
C ILE A 117 8.76 5.14 12.47
N SER A 118 9.19 3.88 12.55
CA SER A 118 9.14 2.96 11.40
C SER A 118 7.70 2.71 10.92
N TYR A 119 6.76 2.58 11.84
CA TYR A 119 5.35 2.35 11.50
C TYR A 119 4.65 3.60 10.96
N VAL A 120 4.91 4.79 11.53
CA VAL A 120 4.38 6.06 10.99
C VAL A 120 4.89 6.30 9.57
N LEU A 121 6.18 6.06 9.32
CA LEU A 121 6.74 6.19 7.97
C LEU A 121 6.18 5.15 7.00
N LEU A 122 5.98 3.91 7.44
CA LEU A 122 5.31 2.88 6.64
C LEU A 122 3.89 3.29 6.27
N MET A 123 3.07 3.75 7.24
CA MET A 123 1.70 4.22 7.00
C MET A 123 1.68 5.42 6.05
N SER A 124 2.56 6.39 6.27
CA SER A 124 2.66 7.57 5.39
C SER A 124 2.99 7.18 3.95
N LEU A 125 3.95 6.27 3.75
CA LEU A 125 4.30 5.77 2.42
C LEU A 125 3.20 4.92 1.79
N TYR A 126 2.47 4.16 2.61
CA TYR A 126 1.24 3.48 2.17
C TYR A 126 0.25 4.49 1.58
N SER A 127 -0.03 5.59 2.29
CA SER A 127 -0.95 6.64 1.84
C SER A 127 -0.47 7.34 0.57
N PHE A 128 0.82 7.69 0.49
CA PHE A 128 1.44 8.29 -0.70
C PHE A 128 1.48 7.34 -1.91
N ASN A 129 1.41 6.03 -1.71
CA ASN A 129 1.31 5.04 -2.79
C ASN A 129 -0.15 4.76 -3.16
N ASN A 130 -0.99 4.45 -2.16
CA ASN A 130 -2.34 3.91 -2.36
C ASN A 130 -3.35 4.98 -2.81
N THR A 131 -3.23 6.24 -2.35
CA THR A 131 -4.12 7.33 -2.75
C THR A 131 -3.99 7.67 -4.24
N PRO A 132 -2.78 7.92 -4.79
CA PRO A 132 -2.62 8.09 -6.22
C PRO A 132 -2.96 6.83 -7.02
N TYR A 133 -2.66 5.64 -6.49
CA TYR A 133 -3.02 4.38 -7.14
C TYR A 133 -4.53 4.25 -7.29
N SER A 134 -5.31 4.56 -6.27
CA SER A 134 -6.77 4.52 -6.33
C SER A 134 -7.34 5.54 -7.32
N SER A 135 -6.76 6.76 -7.35
CA SER A 135 -7.13 7.82 -8.30
C SER A 135 -6.80 7.44 -9.74
N LEU A 136 -5.70 6.71 -9.95
CA LEU A 136 -5.27 6.21 -11.27
C LEU A 136 -6.35 5.35 -11.92
N GLY A 137 -7.04 4.49 -11.17
CA GLY A 137 -8.16 3.69 -11.66
C GLY A 137 -9.30 4.53 -12.26
N GLY A 138 -9.54 5.71 -11.69
CA GLY A 138 -10.56 6.65 -12.17
C GLY A 138 -10.24 7.30 -13.52
N VAL A 139 -8.95 7.40 -13.88
CA VAL A 139 -8.48 8.05 -15.12
C VAL A 139 -8.09 7.07 -16.23
N MET A 140 -8.16 5.76 -15.96
CA MET A 140 -7.88 4.72 -16.96
C MET A 140 -8.94 4.63 -18.05
N THR A 141 -10.21 4.84 -17.73
CA THR A 141 -11.33 4.78 -18.68
C THR A 141 -12.52 5.63 -18.24
N GLY A 142 -13.25 6.18 -19.21
CA GLY A 142 -14.53 6.87 -18.99
C GLY A 142 -15.74 5.94 -19.03
N ASP A 143 -15.57 4.69 -19.50
CA ASP A 143 -16.68 3.73 -19.61
C ASP A 143 -17.00 3.11 -18.24
N MET A 144 -18.25 3.21 -17.80
CA MET A 144 -18.73 2.68 -16.53
C MET A 144 -18.61 1.15 -16.43
N LYS A 145 -18.85 0.43 -17.53
CA LYS A 145 -18.73 -1.05 -17.57
C LYS A 145 -17.26 -1.47 -17.42
N GLU A 146 -16.36 -0.77 -18.08
CA GLU A 146 -14.92 -1.02 -17.98
C GLU A 146 -14.41 -0.70 -16.57
N ARG A 147 -14.87 0.40 -15.94
CA ARG A 147 -14.55 0.73 -14.53
C ARG A 147 -15.00 -0.38 -13.58
N THR A 148 -16.22 -0.86 -13.74
CA THR A 148 -16.74 -1.98 -12.94
C THR A 148 -15.89 -3.24 -13.13
N SER A 149 -15.52 -3.55 -14.38
CA SER A 149 -14.64 -4.69 -14.69
C SER A 149 -13.28 -4.56 -14.02
N ILE A 150 -12.64 -3.38 -14.09
CA ILE A 150 -11.35 -3.12 -13.42
C ILE A 150 -11.50 -3.31 -11.90
N THR A 151 -12.52 -2.70 -11.29
CA THR A 151 -12.77 -2.79 -9.85
C THR A 151 -13.00 -4.24 -9.40
N SER A 152 -13.73 -5.04 -10.16
CA SER A 152 -13.95 -6.46 -9.85
C SER A 152 -12.64 -7.25 -9.84
N ILE A 153 -11.76 -7.04 -10.82
CA ILE A 153 -10.46 -7.72 -10.87
C ILE A 153 -9.57 -7.26 -9.73
N ARG A 154 -9.59 -5.97 -9.37
CA ARG A 154 -8.89 -5.42 -8.19
C ARG A 154 -9.32 -6.13 -6.91
N PHE A 155 -10.62 -6.27 -6.67
CA PHE A 155 -11.13 -6.98 -5.49
C PHE A 155 -10.67 -8.44 -5.43
N VAL A 156 -10.67 -9.15 -6.57
CA VAL A 156 -10.15 -10.51 -6.63
C VAL A 156 -8.67 -10.54 -6.26
N ALA A 157 -7.85 -9.65 -6.83
CA ALA A 157 -6.42 -9.57 -6.54
C ALA A 157 -6.15 -9.25 -5.05
N ALA A 158 -6.88 -8.29 -4.47
CA ALA A 158 -6.81 -7.95 -3.05
C ALA A 158 -7.17 -9.14 -2.15
N THR A 159 -8.27 -9.84 -2.49
CA THR A 159 -8.73 -11.00 -1.72
C THR A 159 -7.73 -12.14 -1.77
N VAL A 160 -7.16 -12.44 -2.94
CA VAL A 160 -6.10 -13.45 -3.07
C VAL A 160 -4.88 -13.09 -2.20
N ALA A 161 -4.42 -11.84 -2.26
CA ALA A 161 -3.31 -11.39 -1.42
C ALA A 161 -3.63 -11.52 0.08
N GLN A 162 -4.85 -11.21 0.50
CA GLN A 162 -5.32 -11.39 1.86
C GLN A 162 -5.23 -12.85 2.33
N PHE A 163 -5.71 -13.80 1.51
CA PHE A 163 -5.60 -15.22 1.82
C PHE A 163 -4.14 -15.71 1.86
N VAL A 164 -3.29 -15.19 0.97
CA VAL A 164 -1.85 -15.47 0.98
C VAL A 164 -1.22 -15.02 2.29
N VAL A 165 -1.49 -13.79 2.74
CA VAL A 165 -0.95 -13.30 4.02
C VAL A 165 -1.45 -14.14 5.19
N GLN A 166 -2.75 -14.38 5.28
CA GLN A 166 -3.33 -15.13 6.41
C GLN A 166 -2.88 -16.58 6.44
N GLY A 167 -2.77 -17.22 5.28
CA GLY A 167 -2.43 -18.65 5.19
C GLY A 167 -0.94 -18.93 5.21
N LEU A 168 -0.10 -18.04 4.68
CA LEU A 168 1.33 -18.34 4.51
C LEU A 168 2.25 -17.64 5.52
N THR A 169 1.82 -16.58 6.20
CA THR A 169 2.72 -15.82 7.10
C THR A 169 3.29 -16.72 8.20
N LEU A 170 2.46 -17.34 9.02
CA LEU A 170 2.96 -18.17 10.12
C LEU A 170 3.75 -19.40 9.65
N PRO A 171 3.29 -20.19 8.64
CA PRO A 171 4.10 -21.25 8.07
C PRO A 171 5.48 -20.82 7.58
N LEU A 172 5.58 -19.64 6.94
CA LEU A 172 6.86 -19.11 6.48
C LEU A 172 7.74 -18.63 7.63
N VAL A 173 7.16 -17.95 8.64
CA VAL A 173 7.87 -17.54 9.86
C VAL A 173 8.47 -18.76 10.55
N HIS A 174 7.70 -19.84 10.74
CA HIS A 174 8.19 -21.08 11.32
C HIS A 174 9.29 -21.75 10.46
N LYS A 175 9.13 -21.74 9.13
CA LYS A 175 10.08 -22.37 8.22
C LYS A 175 11.44 -21.66 8.20
N PHE A 176 11.43 -20.32 8.24
CA PHE A 176 12.66 -19.50 8.17
C PHE A 176 13.19 -19.13 9.56
N GLY A 177 12.42 -19.37 10.60
CA GLY A 177 12.85 -19.22 11.99
C GLY A 177 13.88 -20.26 12.39
N ARG A 178 14.59 -19.98 13.49
CA ARG A 178 15.61 -20.88 14.02
C ARG A 178 15.06 -21.87 15.06
N GLY A 179 13.82 -22.29 14.92
CA GLY A 179 13.17 -23.25 15.81
C GLY A 179 12.46 -22.67 17.02
N SER A 180 12.39 -21.35 17.15
CA SER A 180 11.72 -20.65 18.26
C SER A 180 10.24 -20.34 17.97
N GLY A 181 9.72 -20.77 16.84
CA GLY A 181 8.32 -20.55 16.48
C GLY A 181 8.02 -19.15 15.96
N ALA A 182 6.77 -18.70 16.14
CA ALA A 182 6.28 -17.42 15.59
C ALA A 182 6.99 -16.17 16.15
N ASP A 183 7.73 -16.33 17.26
CA ASP A 183 8.40 -15.22 17.96
C ASP A 183 9.83 -15.00 17.45
N ASP A 184 10.30 -15.82 16.51
CA ASP A 184 11.63 -15.68 15.94
C ASP A 184 11.73 -14.47 15.00
N ALA A 185 12.47 -13.45 15.41
CA ALA A 185 12.71 -12.24 14.63
C ALA A 185 13.28 -12.53 13.22
N GLN A 186 14.10 -13.55 13.07
CA GLN A 186 14.67 -13.94 11.76
C GLN A 186 13.59 -14.51 10.84
N GLY A 187 12.68 -15.31 11.35
CA GLY A 187 11.55 -15.85 10.58
C GLY A 187 10.64 -14.74 10.08
N TRP A 188 10.33 -13.77 10.94
CA TRP A 188 9.55 -12.59 10.57
C TRP A 188 10.25 -11.77 9.48
N LEU A 189 11.52 -11.43 9.68
CA LEU A 189 12.29 -10.65 8.71
C LEU A 189 12.33 -11.32 7.34
N SER A 190 12.60 -12.63 7.30
CA SER A 190 12.67 -13.39 6.04
C SER A 190 11.33 -13.40 5.32
N THR A 191 10.23 -13.65 6.05
CA THR A 191 8.87 -13.68 5.50
C THR A 191 8.46 -12.32 4.94
N ILE A 192 8.67 -11.25 5.71
CA ILE A 192 8.37 -9.89 5.28
C ILE A 192 9.20 -9.47 4.08
N THR A 193 10.49 -9.84 4.05
CA THR A 193 11.36 -9.54 2.90
C THR A 193 10.85 -10.20 1.62
N ILE A 194 10.38 -11.45 1.69
CA ILE A 194 9.76 -12.12 0.54
C ILE A 194 8.52 -11.36 0.07
N PHE A 195 7.61 -11.01 0.99
CA PHE A 195 6.41 -10.25 0.63
C PHE A 195 6.74 -8.84 0.10
N ALA A 196 7.78 -8.20 0.64
CA ALA A 196 8.22 -6.89 0.16
C ALA A 196 8.78 -6.96 -1.26
N VAL A 197 9.59 -7.98 -1.60
CA VAL A 197 10.10 -8.17 -2.96
C VAL A 197 8.96 -8.44 -3.94
N VAL A 198 8.02 -9.32 -3.60
CA VAL A 198 6.83 -9.60 -4.43
C VAL A 198 5.98 -8.34 -4.59
N GLY A 199 5.72 -7.62 -3.49
CA GLY A 199 4.96 -6.37 -3.49
C GLY A 199 5.63 -5.28 -4.32
N PHE A 200 6.95 -5.14 -4.24
CA PHE A 200 7.69 -4.20 -5.08
C PHE A 200 7.51 -4.50 -6.57
N VAL A 201 7.69 -5.75 -6.97
CA VAL A 201 7.48 -6.16 -8.37
C VAL A 201 6.05 -5.87 -8.83
N PHE A 202 5.06 -6.17 -8.00
CA PHE A 202 3.65 -5.92 -8.30
C PHE A 202 3.33 -4.44 -8.45
N LEU A 203 3.87 -3.56 -7.58
CA LEU A 203 3.69 -2.10 -7.71
C LEU A 203 4.34 -1.55 -8.96
N VAL A 204 5.55 -2.01 -9.28
CA VAL A 204 6.24 -1.61 -10.50
C VAL A 204 5.44 -2.02 -11.73
N VAL A 205 4.97 -3.28 -11.79
CA VAL A 205 4.12 -3.76 -12.89
C VAL A 205 2.83 -2.95 -12.96
N ALA A 206 2.18 -2.66 -11.84
CA ALA A 206 0.95 -1.87 -11.81
C ALA A 206 1.17 -0.44 -12.34
N GLY A 207 2.24 0.22 -11.93
CA GLY A 207 2.59 1.56 -12.38
C GLY A 207 2.91 1.63 -13.88
N PHE A 208 3.57 0.59 -14.45
CA PHE A 208 3.87 0.56 -15.88
C PHE A 208 2.69 0.09 -16.73
N SER A 209 1.85 -0.80 -16.23
CA SER A 209 0.69 -1.35 -16.97
C SER A 209 -0.42 -0.33 -17.15
N ALA A 210 -0.73 0.45 -16.11
CA ALA A 210 -1.83 1.39 -16.13
C ALA A 210 -1.53 2.60 -17.04
N LYS A 211 -2.51 3.02 -17.84
CA LYS A 211 -2.40 4.20 -18.71
C LYS A 211 -3.45 5.23 -18.35
N GLU A 212 -3.01 6.45 -18.09
CA GLU A 212 -3.90 7.60 -17.89
C GLU A 212 -4.46 8.05 -19.24
N ARG A 213 -5.75 7.81 -19.47
CA ARG A 213 -6.44 8.17 -20.73
C ARG A 213 -7.29 9.42 -20.58
N ILE A 214 -7.75 9.70 -19.37
CA ILE A 214 -8.55 10.88 -19.07
C ILE A 214 -7.61 11.91 -18.46
N ALA A 215 -7.26 12.95 -19.22
CA ALA A 215 -6.67 14.12 -18.64
C ALA A 215 -7.75 14.79 -17.79
N LEU A 216 -7.59 14.78 -16.47
CA LEU A 216 -8.33 15.67 -15.59
C LEU A 216 -7.79 17.10 -15.81
N SER A 217 -7.97 17.66 -17.03
CA SER A 217 -8.02 19.10 -17.17
C SER A 217 -9.18 19.51 -16.29
N LEU A 218 -8.88 20.38 -15.31
CA LEU A 218 -9.81 21.08 -14.45
C LEU A 218 -11.25 20.88 -14.96
N ILE A 219 -12.04 20.17 -14.20
CA ILE A 219 -13.48 20.22 -14.40
C ILE A 219 -13.78 21.71 -14.40
N HIS A 220 -14.01 22.29 -15.59
CA HIS A 220 -14.75 23.51 -15.66
C HIS A 220 -15.98 23.22 -14.82
N ILE A 221 -16.04 23.81 -13.65
CA ILE A 221 -17.29 24.11 -13.01
C ILE A 221 -17.99 24.92 -14.10
N SER A 222 -18.81 24.23 -14.89
CA SER A 222 -19.69 24.90 -15.81
C SER A 222 -20.41 25.92 -14.96
N GLU A 223 -20.20 27.19 -15.26
CA GLU A 223 -20.99 28.25 -14.69
C GLU A 223 -22.45 27.80 -14.70
N PRO A 224 -23.20 28.02 -13.60
CA PRO A 224 -24.61 27.71 -13.61
C PRO A 224 -25.22 28.45 -14.79
N THR A 225 -25.75 27.70 -15.74
CA THR A 225 -26.44 28.24 -16.88
C THR A 225 -27.47 29.24 -16.35
N ARG A 226 -27.23 30.52 -16.58
CA ARG A 226 -28.15 31.60 -16.30
C ARG A 226 -29.38 31.26 -17.10
N GLN A 227 -30.39 30.68 -16.44
CA GLN A 227 -31.72 30.56 -17.01
C GLN A 227 -32.29 31.98 -17.09
N GLU A 228 -32.39 32.51 -18.31
CA GLU A 228 -33.21 33.65 -18.63
C GLU A 228 -34.66 33.18 -18.72
#